data_8f81e16a6f426ebc0389d98aecc00366
#
_entry.id   8f81e16a6f426ebc0389d98aecc00366
#
_cell.length_a   1.000
_cell.length_b   1.000
_cell.length_c   1.000
_cell.angle_alpha   90.00
_cell.angle_beta   90.00
_cell.angle_gamma   90.00
#
_symmetry.space_group_name_H-M   'P 1'
#
loop_
_entity.id
_entity.type
_entity.pdbx_description
1 polymer ?
#
loop_
_entity_poly.entity_id
_entity_poly.type
_entity_poly.pdbx_seq_one_letter_code
_entity_poly.pdbx_strand_id
1 'polypeptide(L)'
;MIVKRIKAYFEKRKERKRISEQYVLEKKCVEYFDKSVPRRTGSLEKLISNTPLPEKGIYLLGKFNKDSFPLQAVRLHRSWWNERLMLSYGDYSCHSTYEWLTSVENFPDGLWLSVEDYPRPTRPTLLLCDYGTGHYEVVGYAHKTWTTELCFPVKPTRYFVLDFLDKEK
;
A
#
# COMPACT_ATOMS: atom_id res chain seq x y z
N MET A 1 0.20 34.92 29.84
CA MET A 1 1.26 34.59 28.83
C MET A 1 1.99 33.28 29.14
N ILE A 2 2.39 33.01 30.36
CA ILE A 2 3.10 31.81 30.79
C ILE A 2 2.29 30.53 30.55
N VAL A 3 1.01 30.48 30.90
CA VAL A 3 0.11 29.32 30.74
C VAL A 3 0.00 28.87 29.28
N LYS A 4 -0.08 29.82 28.34
CA LYS A 4 -0.11 29.49 26.89
C LYS A 4 1.19 28.84 26.41
N ARG A 5 2.35 29.28 26.91
CA ARG A 5 3.66 28.69 26.57
C ARG A 5 3.82 27.31 27.15
N ILE A 6 3.37 27.08 28.37
CA ILE A 6 3.39 25.77 29.03
C ILE A 6 2.51 24.77 28.26
N LYS A 7 1.28 25.17 27.91
CA LYS A 7 0.38 24.34 27.11
C LYS A 7 0.97 24.00 25.75
N ALA A 8 1.53 24.97 25.05
CA ALA A 8 2.20 24.76 23.76
C ALA A 8 3.42 23.82 23.87
N TYR A 9 4.18 23.88 24.96
CA TYR A 9 5.29 22.96 25.22
C TYR A 9 4.80 21.51 25.39
N PHE A 10 3.76 21.29 26.18
CA PHE A 10 3.19 19.95 26.37
C PHE A 10 2.59 19.38 25.09
N GLU A 11 1.93 20.20 24.28
CA GLU A 11 1.39 19.78 22.98
C GLU A 11 2.53 19.35 22.02
N LYS A 12 3.61 20.13 21.94
CA LYS A 12 4.80 19.76 21.16
C LYS A 12 5.43 18.46 21.64
N ARG A 13 5.50 18.23 22.94
CA ARG A 13 6.05 16.99 23.51
C ARG A 13 5.20 15.77 23.18
N LYS A 14 3.88 15.88 23.28
CA LYS A 14 2.94 14.84 22.88
C LYS A 14 3.07 14.51 21.39
N GLU A 15 3.14 15.53 20.55
CA GLU A 15 3.28 15.36 19.11
C GLU A 15 4.61 14.66 18.74
N ARG A 16 5.72 15.04 19.34
CA ARG A 16 7.01 14.37 19.14
C ARG A 16 6.96 12.90 19.55
N LYS A 17 6.31 12.58 20.67
CA LYS A 17 6.13 11.22 21.12
C LYS A 17 5.29 10.42 20.13
N ARG A 18 4.19 10.98 19.66
CA ARG A 18 3.32 10.37 18.65
C ARG A 18 4.07 10.08 17.35
N ILE A 19 4.82 11.03 16.84
CA ILE A 19 5.63 10.87 15.61
C ILE A 19 6.68 9.76 15.79
N SER A 20 7.33 9.70 16.95
CA SER A 20 8.32 8.67 17.25
C SER A 20 7.68 7.26 17.31
N GLU A 21 6.53 7.12 17.95
CA GLU A 21 5.78 5.86 18.01
C GLU A 21 5.28 5.44 16.62
N GLN A 22 4.78 6.38 15.83
CA GLN A 22 4.36 6.13 14.46
C GLN A 22 5.53 5.64 13.58
N TYR A 23 6.69 6.27 13.68
CA TYR A 23 7.88 5.86 12.93
C TYR A 23 8.31 4.43 13.24
N VAL A 24 8.20 4.00 14.50
CA VAL A 24 8.45 2.61 14.89
C VAL A 24 7.48 1.65 14.20
N LEU A 25 6.19 2.00 14.10
CA LEU A 25 5.20 1.20 13.38
C LEU A 25 5.48 1.17 11.88
N GLU A 26 5.82 2.31 11.29
CA GLU A 26 6.20 2.40 9.88
C GLU A 26 7.40 1.51 9.55
N LYS A 27 8.42 1.49 10.40
CA LYS A 27 9.57 0.58 10.25
C LYS A 27 9.18 -0.89 10.33
N LYS A 28 8.26 -1.26 11.22
CA LYS A 28 7.75 -2.63 11.30
C LYS A 28 7.03 -3.05 10.03
N CYS A 29 6.28 -2.14 9.42
CA CYS A 29 5.66 -2.39 8.11
C CYS A 29 6.72 -2.72 7.04
N VAL A 30 7.73 -1.87 6.92
CA VAL A 30 8.82 -2.05 5.93
C VAL A 30 9.56 -3.37 6.18
N GLU A 31 9.88 -3.69 7.43
CA GLU A 31 10.54 -4.94 7.78
C GLU A 31 9.69 -6.17 7.44
N TYR A 32 8.40 -6.12 7.73
CA TYR A 32 7.47 -7.19 7.34
C TYR A 32 7.46 -7.39 5.84
N PHE A 33 7.33 -6.31 5.09
CA PHE A 33 7.29 -6.34 3.63
C PHE A 33 8.58 -6.90 3.02
N ASP A 34 9.72 -6.51 3.55
CA ASP A 34 11.03 -6.97 3.07
C ASP A 34 11.31 -8.45 3.39
N LYS A 35 10.88 -8.91 4.57
CA LYS A 35 11.27 -10.23 5.07
C LYS A 35 10.21 -11.32 4.86
N SER A 36 8.94 -10.96 4.87
CA SER A 36 7.83 -11.92 4.96
C SER A 36 7.06 -12.10 3.65
N VAL A 37 7.21 -11.21 2.69
CA VAL A 37 6.54 -11.33 1.39
C VAL A 37 7.30 -12.32 0.51
N PRO A 38 6.67 -13.42 0.06
CA PRO A 38 7.30 -14.38 -0.83
C PRO A 38 7.68 -13.73 -2.16
N ARG A 39 8.91 -13.91 -2.58
CA ARG A 39 9.42 -13.38 -3.85
C ARG A 39 9.54 -14.50 -4.86
N ARG A 40 8.46 -14.72 -5.61
CA ARG A 40 8.39 -15.75 -6.65
C ARG A 40 8.08 -15.11 -7.99
N THR A 41 8.95 -15.37 -8.97
CA THR A 41 8.69 -14.99 -10.35
C THR A 41 7.62 -15.86 -10.97
N GLY A 42 6.86 -15.31 -11.89
CA GLY A 42 5.82 -16.06 -12.59
C GLY A 42 5.20 -15.29 -13.73
N SER A 43 4.21 -15.90 -14.37
CA SER A 43 3.39 -15.26 -15.38
C SER A 43 1.94 -15.14 -14.93
N LEU A 44 1.28 -14.08 -15.34
CA LEU A 44 -0.14 -13.86 -15.04
C LEU A 44 -1.01 -14.94 -15.71
N GLU A 45 -0.63 -15.42 -16.87
CA GLU A 45 -1.33 -16.51 -17.57
C GLU A 45 -1.40 -17.78 -16.73
N LYS A 46 -0.27 -18.22 -16.16
CA LYS A 46 -0.24 -19.39 -15.27
C LYS A 46 -1.02 -19.16 -13.98
N LEU A 47 -0.92 -17.95 -13.40
CA LEU A 47 -1.67 -17.59 -12.21
C LEU A 47 -3.18 -17.69 -12.48
N ILE A 48 -3.64 -17.10 -13.57
CA ILE A 48 -5.05 -17.09 -13.99
C ILE A 48 -5.57 -18.53 -14.20
N SER A 49 -4.77 -19.38 -14.82
CA SER A 49 -5.15 -20.77 -15.12
C SER A 49 -5.25 -21.67 -13.89
N ASN A 50 -4.44 -21.38 -12.85
CA ASN A 50 -4.26 -22.28 -11.70
C ASN A 50 -4.93 -21.77 -10.41
N THR A 51 -5.46 -20.55 -10.39
CA THR A 51 -6.03 -19.96 -9.16
C THR A 51 -7.53 -20.10 -9.13
N PRO A 52 -8.10 -20.87 -8.17
CA PRO A 52 -9.52 -20.83 -7.90
C PRO A 52 -9.87 -19.46 -7.31
N LEU A 53 -10.76 -18.70 -7.95
CA LEU A 53 -11.14 -17.38 -7.51
C LEU A 53 -12.34 -17.39 -6.58
N PRO A 54 -12.27 -16.66 -5.46
CA PRO A 54 -13.45 -16.32 -4.69
C PRO A 54 -14.38 -15.39 -5.50
N GLU A 55 -15.67 -15.42 -5.21
CA GLU A 55 -16.71 -14.62 -5.91
C GLU A 55 -16.38 -13.12 -5.94
N LYS A 56 -15.81 -12.60 -4.88
CA LYS A 56 -15.47 -11.16 -4.73
C LYS A 56 -14.16 -10.75 -5.40
N GLY A 57 -13.41 -11.69 -5.97
CA GLY A 57 -12.06 -11.43 -6.44
C GLY A 57 -11.05 -11.23 -5.30
N ILE A 58 -9.80 -11.06 -5.67
CA ILE A 58 -8.69 -10.82 -4.74
C ILE A 58 -7.84 -9.63 -5.20
N TYR A 59 -7.31 -8.87 -4.25
CA TYR A 59 -6.29 -7.89 -4.53
C TYR A 59 -4.90 -8.49 -4.34
N LEU A 60 -4.06 -8.24 -5.32
CA LEU A 60 -2.68 -8.70 -5.35
C LEU A 60 -1.76 -7.48 -5.42
N LEU A 61 -0.78 -7.44 -4.55
CA LEU A 61 0.33 -6.50 -4.64
C LEU A 61 1.48 -7.21 -5.33
N GLY A 62 2.06 -6.60 -6.36
CA GLY A 62 3.12 -7.23 -7.10
C GLY A 62 4.07 -6.25 -7.78
N LYS A 63 5.24 -6.77 -8.16
CA LYS A 63 6.21 -6.08 -9.00
C LYS A 63 6.17 -6.65 -10.41
N PHE A 64 5.77 -5.84 -11.36
CA PHE A 64 5.60 -6.21 -12.76
C PHE A 64 6.76 -5.69 -13.62
N ASN A 65 7.20 -6.50 -14.59
CA ASN A 65 8.47 -6.25 -15.30
C ASN A 65 8.41 -5.25 -16.45
N LYS A 66 7.25 -4.73 -16.82
CA LYS A 66 7.08 -3.89 -18.01
C LYS A 66 6.57 -2.48 -17.74
N ASP A 67 6.38 -2.09 -16.49
CA ASP A 67 5.72 -0.83 -16.19
C ASP A 67 6.65 0.26 -15.72
N SER A 68 6.27 1.51 -16.02
CA SER A 68 6.87 2.72 -15.45
C SER A 68 6.73 2.76 -13.92
N PHE A 69 5.72 2.07 -13.40
CA PHE A 69 5.44 1.89 -11.97
C PHE A 69 5.50 0.39 -11.65
N PRO A 70 6.67 -0.12 -11.29
CA PRO A 70 6.88 -1.56 -11.15
C PRO A 70 6.10 -2.20 -10.00
N LEU A 71 5.70 -1.42 -9.00
CA LEU A 71 4.95 -1.90 -7.84
C LEU A 71 3.51 -1.43 -7.91
N GLN A 72 2.58 -2.36 -8.03
CA GLN A 72 1.16 -2.06 -8.18
C GLN A 72 0.26 -3.02 -7.41
N ALA A 73 -0.91 -2.50 -7.00
CA ALA A 73 -2.01 -3.32 -6.51
C ALA A 73 -2.99 -3.56 -7.67
N VAL A 74 -3.26 -4.80 -7.97
CA VAL A 74 -4.17 -5.20 -9.05
C VAL A 74 -5.27 -6.10 -8.49
N ARG A 75 -6.48 -5.95 -9.00
CA ARG A 75 -7.60 -6.81 -8.64
C ARG A 75 -7.75 -7.92 -9.67
N LEU A 76 -7.71 -9.15 -9.21
CA LEU A 76 -8.03 -10.33 -10.01
C LEU A 76 -9.47 -10.74 -9.71
N HIS A 77 -10.33 -10.71 -10.72
CA HIS A 77 -11.75 -11.05 -10.58
C HIS A 77 -12.29 -11.73 -11.84
N ARG A 78 -13.46 -12.37 -11.71
CA ARG A 78 -14.16 -12.89 -12.89
C ARG A 78 -14.95 -11.79 -13.59
N SER A 79 -14.83 -11.74 -14.91
CA SER A 79 -15.70 -10.89 -15.72
C SER A 79 -17.13 -11.40 -15.67
N TRP A 80 -18.07 -10.51 -15.41
CA TRP A 80 -19.49 -10.83 -15.44
C TRP A 80 -20.04 -11.12 -16.86
N TRP A 81 -19.27 -10.71 -17.90
CA TRP A 81 -19.66 -10.95 -19.31
C TRP A 81 -19.38 -12.36 -19.81
N ASN A 82 -18.27 -12.96 -19.42
CA ASN A 82 -17.79 -14.20 -20.01
C ASN A 82 -17.15 -15.16 -19.00
N GLU A 83 -17.31 -14.90 -17.71
CA GLU A 83 -16.72 -15.66 -16.58
C GLU A 83 -15.21 -15.84 -16.66
N ARG A 84 -14.54 -15.12 -17.54
CA ARG A 84 -13.08 -15.13 -17.62
C ARG A 84 -12.45 -14.29 -16.53
N LEU A 85 -11.28 -14.70 -16.12
CA LEU A 85 -10.48 -13.95 -15.18
C LEU A 85 -9.95 -12.68 -15.83
N MET A 86 -10.10 -11.57 -15.15
CA MET A 86 -9.65 -10.26 -15.58
C MET A 86 -8.86 -9.58 -14.48
N LEU A 87 -7.83 -8.84 -14.89
CA LEU A 87 -7.16 -7.87 -14.03
C LEU A 87 -7.83 -6.51 -14.23
N SER A 88 -8.31 -5.94 -13.13
CA SER A 88 -8.70 -4.53 -13.12
C SER A 88 -7.47 -3.70 -12.77
N TYR A 89 -7.36 -2.58 -13.43
CA TYR A 89 -6.30 -1.59 -13.33
C TYR A 89 -4.98 -1.99 -14.00
N GLY A 90 -4.70 -1.29 -15.07
CA GLY A 90 -3.51 -1.35 -15.89
C GLY A 90 -3.70 -2.13 -17.19
N ASP A 91 -2.90 -1.78 -18.19
CA ASP A 91 -2.83 -2.48 -19.48
C ASP A 91 -2.08 -3.82 -19.37
N TYR A 92 -2.42 -4.61 -18.33
CA TYR A 92 -1.82 -5.91 -18.16
C TYR A 92 -2.43 -6.90 -19.14
N SER A 93 -1.63 -7.33 -20.08
CA SER A 93 -1.97 -8.50 -20.89
C SER A 93 -1.80 -9.76 -20.05
N CYS A 94 -2.54 -10.82 -20.39
CA CYS A 94 -2.35 -12.16 -19.82
C CYS A 94 -0.91 -12.70 -20.00
N HIS A 95 -0.10 -12.06 -20.83
CA HIS A 95 1.29 -12.39 -21.10
C HIS A 95 2.30 -11.65 -20.19
N SER A 96 1.82 -10.79 -19.29
CA SER A 96 2.69 -10.07 -18.35
C SER A 96 3.35 -11.01 -17.35
N THR A 97 4.61 -10.73 -17.04
CA THR A 97 5.38 -11.45 -16.03
C THR A 97 5.57 -10.58 -14.80
N TYR A 98 5.69 -11.22 -13.65
CA TYR A 98 5.97 -10.55 -12.39
C TYR A 98 7.22 -11.12 -11.72
N GLU A 99 7.96 -10.29 -10.99
CA GLU A 99 9.08 -10.73 -10.16
C GLU A 99 8.58 -11.39 -8.87
N TRP A 100 7.55 -10.82 -8.29
CA TRP A 100 6.86 -11.37 -7.12
C TRP A 100 5.43 -10.86 -7.07
N LEU A 101 4.60 -11.60 -6.36
CA LEU A 101 3.18 -11.33 -6.20
C LEU A 101 2.72 -11.86 -4.85
N THR A 102 1.92 -11.10 -4.13
CA THR A 102 1.32 -11.51 -2.85
C THR A 102 -0.11 -11.02 -2.73
N SER A 103 -0.92 -11.73 -1.96
CA SER A 103 -2.28 -11.26 -1.64
C SER A 103 -2.24 -10.17 -0.57
N VAL A 104 -2.96 -9.09 -0.81
CA VAL A 104 -3.09 -7.98 0.16
C VAL A 104 -3.75 -8.46 1.46
N GLU A 105 -4.63 -9.46 1.41
CA GLU A 105 -5.28 -10.04 2.58
C GLU A 105 -4.31 -10.70 3.56
N ASN A 106 -3.11 -11.07 3.10
CA ASN A 106 -2.07 -11.66 3.96
C ASN A 106 -1.32 -10.62 4.82
N PHE A 107 -1.52 -9.33 4.58
CA PHE A 107 -0.89 -8.29 5.40
C PHE A 107 -1.52 -8.24 6.78
N PRO A 108 -0.72 -8.28 7.87
CA PRO A 108 -1.24 -8.29 9.23
C PRO A 108 -2.05 -7.04 9.55
N ASP A 109 -3.27 -7.19 10.07
CA ASP A 109 -4.14 -6.07 10.43
C ASP A 109 -3.49 -5.11 11.45
N GLY A 110 -2.70 -5.62 12.37
CA GLY A 110 -2.02 -4.83 13.39
C GLY A 110 -0.90 -3.90 12.87
N LEU A 111 -0.49 -4.05 11.61
CA LEU A 111 0.52 -3.19 10.98
C LEU A 111 -0.08 -2.11 10.08
N TRP A 112 -1.38 -2.14 9.84
CA TRP A 112 -2.07 -1.07 9.12
C TRP A 112 -2.23 0.16 10.01
N LEU A 113 -1.86 1.32 9.48
CA LEU A 113 -2.01 2.60 10.17
C LEU A 113 -3.32 3.26 9.74
N SER A 114 -4.21 3.50 10.71
CA SER A 114 -5.45 4.26 10.48
C SER A 114 -5.12 5.73 10.22
N VAL A 115 -5.75 6.31 9.21
CA VAL A 115 -5.61 7.76 8.93
C VAL A 115 -6.24 8.62 10.03
N GLU A 116 -7.19 8.07 10.80
CA GLU A 116 -7.77 8.75 11.95
C GLU A 116 -6.73 8.97 13.05
N ASP A 117 -5.92 7.95 13.38
CA ASP A 117 -4.88 8.02 14.41
C ASP A 117 -3.56 8.59 13.89
N TYR A 118 -3.23 8.30 12.63
CA TYR A 118 -2.00 8.68 11.95
C TYR A 118 -2.33 9.34 10.60
N PRO A 119 -2.72 10.63 10.61
CA PRO A 119 -3.25 11.32 9.43
C PRO A 119 -2.33 11.36 8.21
N ARG A 120 -1.04 11.16 8.42
CA ARG A 120 -0.03 11.15 7.36
C ARG A 120 1.23 10.42 7.81
N PRO A 121 2.01 9.85 6.88
CA PRO A 121 3.33 9.30 7.17
C PRO A 121 4.27 10.32 7.80
N THR A 122 5.24 9.85 8.58
CA THR A 122 6.23 10.72 9.24
C THR A 122 7.27 11.28 8.27
N ARG A 123 7.45 10.64 7.12
CA ARG A 123 8.46 10.96 6.10
C ARG A 123 8.02 10.48 4.71
N PRO A 124 8.71 10.88 3.63
CA PRO A 124 8.39 10.38 2.30
C PRO A 124 8.40 8.85 2.22
N THR A 125 7.30 8.27 1.76
CA THR A 125 7.05 6.82 1.77
C THR A 125 6.33 6.35 0.53
N LEU A 126 6.52 5.07 0.21
CA LEU A 126 5.67 4.32 -0.71
C LEU A 126 4.68 3.51 0.13
N LEU A 127 3.40 3.62 -0.18
CA LEU A 127 2.30 3.10 0.63
C LEU A 127 1.39 2.18 -0.18
N LEU A 128 0.85 1.18 0.49
CA LEU A 128 -0.35 0.49 0.06
C LEU A 128 -1.53 1.13 0.79
N CYS A 129 -2.45 1.73 0.06
CA CYS A 129 -3.61 2.44 0.61
C CYS A 129 -4.88 1.62 0.47
N ASP A 130 -5.67 1.57 1.54
CA ASP A 130 -7.00 1.00 1.60
C ASP A 130 -8.03 2.13 1.71
N TYR A 131 -8.95 2.19 0.75
CA TYR A 131 -9.99 3.23 0.69
C TYR A 131 -11.31 2.83 1.36
N GLY A 132 -11.36 1.68 2.01
CA GLY A 132 -12.55 1.21 2.73
C GLY A 132 -13.68 0.68 1.85
N THR A 133 -13.53 0.73 0.53
CA THR A 133 -14.51 0.26 -0.47
C THR A 133 -14.13 -1.09 -1.09
N GLY A 134 -13.14 -1.78 -0.55
CA GLY A 134 -12.52 -2.95 -1.15
C GLY A 134 -11.53 -2.60 -2.27
N HIS A 135 -11.16 -1.34 -2.39
CA HIS A 135 -10.18 -0.83 -3.36
C HIS A 135 -8.86 -0.52 -2.68
N TYR A 136 -7.76 -0.98 -3.29
CA TYR A 136 -6.40 -0.75 -2.84
C TYR A 136 -5.58 -0.12 -3.97
N GLU A 137 -4.68 0.79 -3.62
CA GLU A 137 -3.73 1.39 -4.56
C GLU A 137 -2.35 1.55 -3.92
N VAL A 138 -1.31 1.49 -4.74
CA VAL A 138 0.03 1.92 -4.34
C VAL A 138 0.15 3.42 -4.55
N VAL A 139 0.53 4.13 -3.49
CA VAL A 139 0.56 5.59 -3.44
C VAL A 139 1.91 6.05 -2.93
N GLY A 140 2.47 7.07 -3.57
CA GLY A 140 3.60 7.82 -3.05
C GLY A 140 3.14 8.94 -2.11
N TYR A 141 3.82 9.12 -1.00
CA TYR A 141 3.64 10.28 -0.14
C TYR A 141 4.96 11.05 -0.03
N ALA A 142 4.95 12.28 -0.50
CA ALA A 142 6.09 13.19 -0.42
C ALA A 142 5.59 14.63 -0.39
N HIS A 143 6.37 15.52 0.25
CA HIS A 143 6.03 16.94 0.34
C HIS A 143 4.61 17.22 0.88
N LYS A 144 4.17 16.41 1.85
CA LYS A 144 2.83 16.47 2.46
C LYS A 144 1.68 16.18 1.48
N THR A 145 1.96 15.52 0.37
CA THR A 145 0.99 15.22 -0.69
C THR A 145 0.92 13.72 -0.95
N TRP A 146 -0.30 13.21 -1.09
CA TRP A 146 -0.59 11.85 -1.54
C TRP A 146 -0.63 11.85 -3.08
N THR A 147 0.24 11.07 -3.70
CA THR A 147 0.32 11.02 -5.16
C THR A 147 -0.02 9.63 -5.67
N THR A 148 -1.13 9.51 -6.40
CA THR A 148 -1.51 8.33 -7.16
C THR A 148 -1.15 8.51 -8.63
N GLU A 149 -1.05 7.42 -9.39
CA GLU A 149 -0.91 7.48 -10.86
C GLU A 149 -2.02 8.30 -11.52
N LEU A 150 -3.23 8.23 -10.96
CA LEU A 150 -4.41 8.89 -11.49
C LEU A 150 -4.65 10.28 -10.92
N CYS A 151 -3.76 10.79 -10.09
CA CYS A 151 -3.84 12.10 -9.46
C CYS A 151 -5.16 12.40 -8.72
N PHE A 152 -5.85 11.39 -8.21
CA PHE A 152 -7.05 11.59 -7.42
C PHE A 152 -6.69 11.93 -5.97
N PRO A 153 -7.17 13.06 -5.45
CA PRO A 153 -6.87 13.51 -4.08
C PRO A 153 -7.74 12.80 -3.05
N VAL A 154 -7.96 11.50 -3.17
CA VAL A 154 -8.80 10.75 -2.23
C VAL A 154 -7.96 10.23 -1.09
N LYS A 155 -8.29 10.65 0.13
CA LYS A 155 -7.65 10.20 1.36
C LYS A 155 -8.01 8.74 1.65
N PRO A 156 -7.04 7.85 1.89
CA PRO A 156 -7.33 6.48 2.29
C PRO A 156 -7.94 6.43 3.70
N THR A 157 -8.54 5.32 4.07
CA THR A 157 -8.99 5.04 5.44
C THR A 157 -7.84 4.53 6.30
N ARG A 158 -6.94 3.76 5.71
CA ARG A 158 -5.71 3.24 6.34
C ARG A 158 -4.64 2.99 5.29
N TYR A 159 -3.40 2.90 5.73
CA TYR A 159 -2.26 2.62 4.86
C TYR A 159 -1.26 1.68 5.50
N PHE A 160 -0.51 1.00 4.66
CA PHE A 160 0.60 0.13 5.03
C PHE A 160 1.87 0.68 4.39
N VAL A 161 2.93 0.88 5.16
CA VAL A 161 4.18 1.43 4.64
C VAL A 161 4.99 0.34 3.97
N LEU A 162 5.23 0.48 2.67
CA LEU A 162 5.99 -0.48 1.87
C LEU A 162 7.48 -0.17 1.86
N ASP A 163 7.83 1.12 1.72
CA ASP A 163 9.21 1.56 1.68
C ASP A 163 9.35 3.05 2.04
N PHE A 164 10.51 3.44 2.51
CA PHE A 164 10.88 4.85 2.69
C PHE A 164 11.55 5.36 1.41
N LEU A 165 11.09 6.51 0.89
CA LEU A 165 11.61 7.10 -0.34
C LEU A 165 12.86 7.96 -0.13
N ASP A 166 13.06 8.44 1.10
CA ASP A 166 14.18 9.28 1.51
C ASP A 166 15.31 8.47 2.16
N LYS A 167 15.61 7.30 1.63
CA LYS A 167 16.74 6.50 2.10
C LYS A 167 18.02 7.32 1.98
N GLU A 168 18.78 7.38 3.06
CA GLU A 168 20.13 7.91 3.02
C GLU A 168 20.95 7.10 2.02
N LYS A 169 21.59 7.82 1.11
CA LYS A 169 22.47 7.21 0.12
C LYS A 169 23.78 6.80 0.76
#